data_362045d62ab213ffed2251344c3f329a
#
_entry.id   362045d62ab213ffed2251344c3f329a
#
_cell.length_a   1.000
_cell.length_b   1.000
_cell.length_c   1.000
_cell.angle_alpha   90.00
_cell.angle_beta   90.00
_cell.angle_gamma   90.00
#
_symmetry.space_group_name_H-M   'P 1'
#
loop_
_entity.id
_entity.type
_entity.pdbx_description
1 polymer ?
#
loop_
_entity_poly.entity_id
_entity_poly.type
_entity_poly.pdbx_seq_one_letter_code
_entity_poly.pdbx_strand_id
1 'polypeptide(L)'
;MPEINVCIEGVLVDAVWRERKLVVELDGHSNHRSWAQIQRDRANELTLRTAGFDVIRYGWEQVEEQSALVEADLITQYGQRVTRTPLPGQAEARRSS
;
A
#
# COMPACT_ATOMS: atom_id res chain seq x y z
N MET A 1 12.56 -1.32 8.89
CA MET A 1 11.49 -0.65 9.65
C MET A 1 10.75 0.32 8.78
N PRO A 2 9.43 0.34 8.82
CA PRO A 2 8.68 1.31 8.02
C PRO A 2 8.76 2.69 8.63
N GLU A 3 8.57 3.69 7.80
CA GLU A 3 8.34 5.05 8.27
C GLU A 3 6.84 5.18 8.55
N ILE A 4 6.51 5.84 9.65
CA ILE A 4 5.14 5.96 10.12
C ILE A 4 4.68 7.40 10.02
N ASN A 5 3.44 7.59 9.58
CA ASN A 5 2.81 8.92 9.51
C ASN A 5 3.67 9.94 8.79
N VAL A 6 4.10 9.59 7.59
CA VAL A 6 4.91 10.49 6.76
C VAL A 6 4.18 10.84 5.48
N CYS A 7 4.63 11.91 4.83
CA CYS A 7 4.08 12.34 3.56
C CYS A 7 4.91 11.77 2.42
N ILE A 8 4.22 11.14 1.46
CA ILE A 8 4.81 10.64 0.23
C ILE A 8 4.08 11.33 -0.91
N GLU A 9 4.81 12.08 -1.73
CA GLU A 9 4.21 12.81 -2.85
C GLU A 9 3.04 13.69 -2.41
N GLY A 10 3.16 14.29 -1.23
CA GLY A 10 2.11 15.14 -0.70
C GLY A 10 0.96 14.40 -0.05
N VAL A 11 1.01 13.08 0.02
CA VAL A 11 -0.04 12.27 0.64
C VAL A 11 0.44 11.73 1.98
N LEU A 12 -0.33 11.98 3.03
CA LEU A 12 -0.01 11.44 4.36
C LEU A 12 -0.38 9.96 4.38
N VAL A 13 0.58 9.12 4.70
CA VAL A 13 0.37 7.66 4.75
C VAL A 13 0.64 7.13 6.15
N ASP A 14 -0.02 6.02 6.50
CA ASP A 14 0.15 5.42 7.83
C ASP A 14 1.51 4.76 7.98
N ALA A 15 1.93 4.02 6.97
CA ALA A 15 3.23 3.35 6.99
C ALA A 15 3.76 3.19 5.57
N VAL A 16 5.07 3.27 5.42
CA VAL A 16 5.70 3.06 4.12
C VAL A 16 7.06 2.38 4.28
N TRP A 17 7.30 1.40 3.43
CA TRP A 17 8.61 0.81 3.21
C TRP A 17 9.10 1.32 1.85
N ARG A 18 9.92 2.36 1.87
CA ARG A 18 10.35 3.00 0.63
C ARG A 18 11.15 2.05 -0.26
N GLU A 19 11.98 1.22 0.35
CA GLU A 19 12.82 0.29 -0.39
C GLU A 19 12.01 -0.80 -1.08
N ARG A 20 10.77 -1.01 -0.64
CA ARG A 20 9.86 -1.97 -1.25
C ARG A 20 8.77 -1.31 -2.07
N LYS A 21 8.71 0.02 -2.04
CA LYS A 21 7.64 0.77 -2.69
C LYS A 21 6.27 0.30 -2.21
N LEU A 22 6.16 0.08 -0.91
CA LEU A 22 4.94 -0.45 -0.30
C LEU A 22 4.40 0.54 0.72
N VAL A 23 3.14 0.93 0.53
CA VAL A 23 2.40 1.79 1.46
C VAL A 23 1.29 0.96 2.08
N VAL A 24 1.14 1.06 3.39
CA VAL A 24 0.06 0.41 4.11
C VAL A 24 -0.80 1.47 4.76
N GLU A 25 -2.10 1.35 4.57
CA GLU A 25 -3.09 2.26 5.12
C GLU A 25 -4.05 1.49 6.02
N LEU A 26 -4.46 2.13 7.11
CA LEU A 26 -5.43 1.55 8.03
C LEU A 26 -6.72 2.37 7.96
N ASP A 27 -7.81 1.71 7.61
CA ASP A 27 -9.11 2.37 7.57
C ASP A 27 -9.68 2.48 8.97
N GLY A 28 -10.23 3.64 9.28
CA GLY A 28 -10.85 3.85 10.57
C GLY A 28 -12.12 3.04 10.77
N HIS A 29 -12.65 3.10 11.99
CA HIS A 29 -13.85 2.34 12.35
C HIS A 29 -15.11 2.86 11.68
N SER A 30 -15.14 4.12 11.31
CA SER A 30 -16.31 4.73 10.73
C SER A 30 -16.50 4.28 9.29
N ASN A 31 -17.70 3.80 8.99
CA ASN A 31 -18.04 3.44 7.64
C ASN A 31 -18.67 4.60 6.87
N HIS A 32 -18.86 5.72 7.56
CA HIS A 32 -19.54 6.87 6.97
C HIS A 32 -18.52 7.86 6.41
N ARG A 33 -18.18 7.66 5.16
CA ARG A 33 -17.32 8.61 4.45
C ARG A 33 -18.18 9.44 3.51
N SER A 34 -17.92 10.73 3.48
CA SER A 34 -18.57 11.57 2.49
C SER A 34 -18.04 11.24 1.10
N TRP A 35 -18.80 11.58 0.11
CA TRP A 35 -18.38 11.40 -1.28
C TRP A 35 -17.07 12.11 -1.55
N ALA A 36 -16.90 13.31 -1.00
CA ALA A 36 -15.66 14.08 -1.16
C ALA A 36 -14.47 13.35 -0.56
N GLN A 37 -14.64 12.71 0.60
CA GLN A 37 -13.57 11.95 1.21
C GLN A 37 -13.18 10.73 0.38
N ILE A 38 -14.17 10.05 -0.17
CA ILE A 38 -13.92 8.90 -1.04
C ILE A 38 -13.13 9.33 -2.28
N GLN A 39 -13.53 10.44 -2.90
CA GLN A 39 -12.82 10.94 -4.07
C GLN A 39 -11.39 11.34 -3.73
N ARG A 40 -11.19 11.96 -2.59
CA ARG A 40 -9.85 12.36 -2.14
C ARG A 40 -8.97 11.13 -1.91
N ASP A 41 -9.52 10.10 -1.27
CA ASP A 41 -8.77 8.88 -1.02
C ASP A 41 -8.36 8.21 -2.32
N ARG A 42 -9.25 8.19 -3.30
CA ARG A 42 -8.94 7.62 -4.60
C ARG A 42 -7.86 8.42 -5.34
N ALA A 43 -7.94 9.74 -5.25
CA ALA A 43 -6.94 10.60 -5.86
C ALA A 43 -5.58 10.40 -5.20
N ASN A 44 -5.55 10.27 -3.87
CA ASN A 44 -4.32 10.04 -3.13
C ASN A 44 -3.71 8.69 -3.51
N GLU A 45 -4.53 7.66 -3.60
CA GLU A 45 -4.04 6.34 -3.98
C GLU A 45 -3.46 6.37 -5.40
N LEU A 46 -4.14 7.05 -6.30
CA LEU A 46 -3.65 7.18 -7.68
C LEU A 46 -2.30 7.90 -7.71
N THR A 47 -2.15 8.95 -6.91
CA THR A 47 -0.87 9.68 -6.81
C THR A 47 0.24 8.74 -6.36
N LEU A 48 -0.01 7.93 -5.34
CA LEU A 48 0.99 7.00 -4.83
C LEU A 48 1.32 5.92 -5.86
N ARG A 49 0.32 5.37 -6.51
CA ARG A 49 0.55 4.34 -7.52
C ARG A 49 1.31 4.88 -8.72
N THR A 50 1.01 6.11 -9.11
CA THR A 50 1.72 6.77 -10.22
C THR A 50 3.19 6.95 -9.87
N ALA A 51 3.48 7.17 -8.59
CA ALA A 51 4.86 7.30 -8.12
C ALA A 51 5.55 5.93 -7.94
N GLY A 52 4.86 4.84 -8.25
CA GLY A 52 5.45 3.51 -8.21
C GLY A 52 5.20 2.73 -6.94
N PHE A 53 4.35 3.22 -6.05
CA PHE A 53 4.06 2.52 -4.81
C PHE A 53 2.84 1.63 -4.96
N ASP A 54 2.87 0.46 -4.32
CA ASP A 54 1.68 -0.34 -4.10
C ASP A 54 1.04 0.13 -2.80
N VAL A 55 -0.27 0.23 -2.79
CA VAL A 55 -1.02 0.64 -1.62
C VAL A 55 -1.87 -0.52 -1.16
N ILE A 56 -1.70 -0.92 0.10
CA ILE A 56 -2.47 -2.00 0.71
C ILE A 56 -3.27 -1.39 1.86
N ARG A 57 -4.53 -1.76 1.94
CA ARG A 57 -5.42 -1.19 2.94
C ARG A 57 -6.03 -2.28 3.80
N TYR A 58 -5.97 -2.09 5.11
CA TYR A 58 -6.61 -3.00 6.06
C TYR A 58 -7.60 -2.21 6.90
N GLY A 59 -8.71 -2.86 7.25
CA GLY A 59 -9.65 -2.25 8.17
C GLY A 59 -9.18 -2.45 9.61
N TRP A 60 -9.48 -1.49 10.48
CA TRP A 60 -9.13 -1.61 11.89
C TRP A 60 -9.70 -2.88 12.53
N GLU A 61 -10.92 -3.26 12.13
CA GLU A 61 -11.52 -4.48 12.66
C GLU A 61 -10.71 -5.71 12.28
N GLN A 62 -10.17 -5.73 11.05
CA GLN A 62 -9.31 -6.83 10.63
C GLN A 62 -8.04 -6.89 11.46
N VAL A 63 -7.46 -5.73 11.72
CA VAL A 63 -6.24 -5.66 12.52
C VAL A 63 -6.51 -6.15 13.95
N GLU A 64 -7.63 -5.75 14.53
CA GLU A 64 -7.97 -6.13 15.90
C GLU A 64 -8.39 -7.58 16.03
N GLU A 65 -9.20 -8.07 15.11
CA GLU A 65 -9.79 -9.40 15.23
C GLU A 65 -9.05 -10.49 14.46
N GLN A 66 -8.34 -10.11 13.44
CA GLN A 66 -7.63 -11.04 12.55
C GLN A 66 -6.18 -10.66 12.37
N SER A 67 -5.55 -10.24 13.46
CA SER A 67 -4.19 -9.71 13.39
C SER A 67 -3.19 -10.69 12.78
N ALA A 68 -3.35 -11.99 13.06
CA ALA A 68 -2.43 -12.98 12.50
C ALA A 68 -2.58 -13.08 10.98
N LEU A 69 -3.80 -12.97 10.47
CA LEU A 69 -4.04 -13.00 9.03
C LEU A 69 -3.48 -11.74 8.36
N VAL A 70 -3.70 -10.59 9.00
CA VAL A 70 -3.18 -9.32 8.47
C VAL A 70 -1.66 -9.37 8.43
N GLU A 71 -1.05 -9.86 9.50
CA GLU A 71 0.40 -9.95 9.56
C GLU A 71 0.93 -10.89 8.48
N ALA A 72 0.30 -12.04 8.30
CA ALA A 72 0.71 -13.00 7.26
C ALA A 72 0.56 -12.40 5.86
N ASP A 73 -0.53 -11.69 5.63
CA ASP A 73 -0.74 -11.03 4.34
C ASP A 73 0.32 -9.96 4.09
N LEU A 74 0.60 -9.15 5.12
CA LEU A 74 1.58 -8.10 5.00
C LEU A 74 2.98 -8.66 4.70
N ILE A 75 3.34 -9.73 5.39
CA ILE A 75 4.63 -10.40 5.15
C ILE A 75 4.70 -10.90 3.71
N THR A 76 3.61 -11.48 3.23
CA THR A 76 3.53 -11.97 1.87
C THR A 76 3.66 -10.83 0.87
N GLN A 77 2.95 -9.73 1.09
CA GLN A 77 3.02 -8.58 0.19
C GLN A 77 4.41 -7.97 0.17
N TYR A 78 5.02 -7.86 1.34
CA TYR A 78 6.38 -7.35 1.45
C TYR A 78 7.36 -8.24 0.68
N GLY A 79 7.22 -9.55 0.83
CA GLY A 79 8.06 -10.51 0.11
C GLY A 79 7.84 -10.46 -1.40
N GLN A 80 6.59 -10.28 -1.81
CA GLN A 80 6.27 -10.17 -3.24
C GLN A 80 6.90 -8.93 -3.87
N ARG A 81 7.00 -7.84 -3.11
CA ARG A 81 7.68 -6.65 -3.63
C ARG A 81 9.14 -6.95 -3.95
N VAL A 82 9.79 -7.79 -3.14
CA VAL A 82 11.16 -8.23 -3.43
C VAL A 82 11.20 -9.05 -4.71
N THR A 83 10.31 -10.03 -4.82
CA THR A 83 10.30 -10.94 -5.97
C THR A 83 9.82 -10.26 -7.24
N ARG A 84 9.03 -9.20 -7.10
CA ARG A 84 8.50 -8.45 -8.23
C ARG A 84 9.49 -7.42 -8.76
N THR A 85 10.63 -7.27 -8.13
CA THR A 85 11.68 -6.41 -8.64
C THR A 85 12.50 -7.22 -9.64
N PRO A 86 12.16 -7.18 -10.92
CA PRO A 86 12.80 -8.04 -11.90
C PRO A 86 14.15 -7.48 -12.32
N LEU A 87 15.00 -8.37 -12.79
CA LEU A 87 16.18 -7.94 -13.53
C LEU A 87 15.71 -7.27 -14.81
N PRO A 88 16.48 -6.33 -15.35
CA PRO A 88 16.05 -5.57 -16.54
C PRO A 88 15.54 -6.43 -17.69
N GLY A 89 16.22 -7.52 -18.00
CA GLY A 89 15.79 -8.40 -19.07
C GLY A 89 14.46 -9.08 -18.79
N GLN A 90 14.22 -9.44 -17.55
CA GLN A 90 12.97 -10.08 -17.17
C GLN A 90 11.79 -9.11 -17.28
N ALA A 91 12.02 -7.86 -16.92
CA ALA A 91 10.98 -6.85 -17.01
C ALA A 91 10.56 -6.65 -18.46
N GLU A 92 11.49 -6.63 -19.36
CA GLU A 92 11.19 -6.48 -20.78
C GLU A 92 10.43 -7.69 -21.31
N ALA A 93 10.84 -8.88 -20.92
CA ALA A 93 10.18 -10.09 -21.36
C ALA A 93 8.71 -10.10 -20.92
N ARG A 94 8.43 -9.67 -19.71
CA ARG A 94 7.06 -9.62 -19.23
C ARG A 94 6.19 -8.65 -19.99
N ARG A 95 6.76 -7.52 -20.38
CA ARG A 95 5.99 -6.54 -21.10
C ARG A 95 5.65 -6.98 -22.49
N SER A 96 6.50 -7.76 -23.08
CA SER A 96 6.27 -8.23 -24.44
C SER A 96 5.26 -9.38 -24.48
N SER A 97 4.94 -9.95 -23.37
CA SER A 97 3.89 -10.95 -23.29
C SER A 97 2.55 -10.37 -22.82
#